data_751ef2a8eaaae16677351ceb76b84688
#
_entry.id   751ef2a8eaaae16677351ceb76b84688
#
_cell.length_a   1.000
_cell.length_b   1.000
_cell.length_c   1.000
_cell.angle_alpha   90.00
_cell.angle_beta   90.00
_cell.angle_gamma   90.00
#
_symmetry.space_group_name_H-M   'P 1'
#
loop_
_entity.id
_entity.type
_entity.pdbx_description
1 polymer ?
#
loop_
_entity_poly.entity_id
_entity_poly.type
_entity_poly.pdbx_seq_one_letter_code
_entity_poly.pdbx_strand_id
1 'polypeptide(L)'
;SSRHGGAKQESFCWTRSYFILTKTGDRLEGTPGSFSNPSPMKHSSRVVIIGSGVGGLATASILAQAGYQVQLFEQNEQFGGRMSVLTQDGFTFDMGPSWYLMPDIFEHFFTLLGERAEDHLVLKKLLPSYRVFFKDEGVIQDIVPDVEKAKQAFEGYEPGSAKKLERYLSIAKQAYEISKESFLYRN
;
A
#
# COMPACT_ATOMS: atom_id res chain seq x y z
N SER A 1 -17.66 -20.89 30.48
CA SER A 1 -17.66 -21.30 29.08
C SER A 1 -16.55 -20.55 28.35
N SER A 2 -15.38 -21.15 28.34
CA SER A 2 -14.18 -20.61 27.69
C SER A 2 -14.24 -20.91 26.19
N ARG A 3 -14.41 -19.89 25.37
CA ARG A 3 -14.16 -20.01 23.93
C ARG A 3 -12.69 -19.77 23.65
N HIS A 4 -11.94 -20.84 23.47
CA HIS A 4 -10.63 -20.80 22.87
C HIS A 4 -10.86 -20.55 21.35
N GLY A 5 -10.62 -19.33 20.90
CA GLY A 5 -10.48 -19.05 19.48
C GLY A 5 -9.19 -19.70 18.98
N GLY A 6 -9.31 -20.82 18.30
CA GLY A 6 -8.16 -21.45 17.62
C GLY A 6 -7.65 -20.50 16.54
N ALA A 7 -6.37 -20.15 16.59
CA ALA A 7 -5.70 -19.47 15.52
C ALA A 7 -5.84 -20.29 14.22
N LYS A 8 -6.43 -19.72 13.20
CA LYS A 8 -6.51 -20.37 11.89
C LYS A 8 -5.11 -20.38 11.29
N GLN A 9 -4.59 -21.57 11.06
CA GLN A 9 -3.30 -21.78 10.41
C GLN A 9 -3.51 -21.73 8.90
N GLU A 10 -3.13 -20.64 8.27
CA GLU A 10 -3.07 -20.56 6.82
C GLU A 10 -1.61 -20.68 6.37
N SER A 11 -1.31 -21.67 5.58
CA SER A 11 0.02 -21.91 5.04
C SER A 11 0.12 -21.32 3.63
N PHE A 12 1.13 -20.49 3.41
CA PHE A 12 1.48 -19.95 2.12
C PHE A 12 2.45 -20.88 1.40
N CYS A 13 2.11 -21.30 0.22
CA CYS A 13 3.02 -22.02 -0.65
C CYS A 13 3.40 -21.12 -1.83
N TRP A 14 4.67 -20.74 -1.92
CA TRP A 14 5.22 -20.07 -3.09
C TRP A 14 5.49 -21.10 -4.19
N THR A 15 4.70 -21.07 -5.23
CA THR A 15 5.10 -21.62 -6.52
C THR A 15 5.43 -20.45 -7.45
N ARG A 16 6.54 -20.53 -8.15
CA ARG A 16 7.09 -19.54 -9.09
C ARG A 16 5.98 -18.91 -9.93
N SER A 17 5.41 -17.79 -9.54
CA SER A 17 4.73 -16.82 -10.39
C SER A 17 3.61 -16.00 -9.75
N TYR A 18 2.96 -16.41 -8.63
CA TYR A 18 1.84 -15.65 -8.07
C TYR A 18 1.73 -15.78 -6.55
N PHE A 19 1.36 -14.67 -5.91
CA PHE A 19 0.85 -14.68 -4.54
C PHE A 19 -0.54 -15.32 -4.58
N ILE A 20 -0.68 -16.56 -4.21
CA ILE A 20 -1.99 -17.19 -4.06
C ILE A 20 -2.31 -17.23 -2.56
N LEU A 21 -3.24 -16.38 -2.14
CA LEU A 21 -3.92 -16.50 -0.86
C LEU A 21 -4.93 -17.63 -1.01
N THR A 22 -4.59 -18.84 -0.61
CA THR A 22 -5.58 -19.91 -0.56
C THR A 22 -6.17 -20.00 0.83
N LYS A 23 -7.47 -19.72 0.92
CA LYS A 23 -8.30 -20.22 2.01
C LYS A 23 -8.29 -21.75 1.90
N THR A 24 -8.04 -22.45 2.99
CA THR A 24 -8.04 -23.93 3.00
C THR A 24 -9.31 -24.47 2.30
N GLY A 25 -9.14 -25.02 1.12
CA GLY A 25 -10.20 -25.70 0.38
C GLY A 25 -10.19 -25.59 -1.13
N ASP A 26 -9.72 -24.51 -1.71
CA ASP A 26 -9.82 -24.29 -3.16
C ASP A 26 -8.45 -24.17 -3.83
N ARG A 27 -8.15 -25.12 -4.72
CA ARG A 27 -6.98 -25.10 -5.59
C ARG A 27 -7.36 -24.39 -6.88
N LEU A 28 -6.79 -23.22 -7.12
CA LEU A 28 -6.92 -22.54 -8.41
C LEU A 28 -5.70 -22.91 -9.30
N GLU A 29 -5.98 -23.57 -10.41
CA GLU A 29 -4.98 -23.86 -11.45
C GLU A 29 -4.92 -22.70 -12.43
N GLY A 30 -3.76 -22.02 -12.51
CA GLY A 30 -3.46 -20.99 -13.49
C GLY A 30 -2.14 -21.31 -14.22
N THR A 31 -2.14 -21.21 -15.54
CA THR A 31 -1.01 -21.53 -16.44
C THR A 31 0.13 -20.51 -16.31
N PRO A 32 1.40 -20.95 -16.26
CA PRO A 32 2.54 -20.05 -16.08
C PRO A 32 3.02 -19.41 -17.38
N GLY A 33 3.18 -18.09 -17.38
CA GLY A 33 3.96 -17.38 -18.38
C GLY A 33 5.46 -17.45 -18.05
N SER A 34 6.29 -17.73 -19.05
CA SER A 34 7.72 -17.98 -18.92
C SER A 34 8.53 -16.68 -18.74
N PHE A 35 9.10 -16.48 -17.57
CA PHE A 35 10.18 -15.53 -17.35
C PHE A 35 11.41 -16.24 -16.77
N SER A 36 12.55 -16.10 -17.45
CA SER A 36 13.84 -16.65 -17.04
C SER A 36 14.52 -15.70 -16.04
N ASN A 37 14.18 -15.82 -14.78
CA ASN A 37 14.97 -15.22 -13.70
C ASN A 37 16.00 -16.24 -13.19
N PRO A 38 17.21 -15.80 -12.76
CA PRO A 38 18.19 -16.70 -12.18
C PRO A 38 17.58 -17.45 -11.01
N SER A 39 17.85 -18.76 -10.94
CA SER A 39 17.30 -19.62 -9.90
C SER A 39 17.67 -19.09 -8.52
N PRO A 40 16.70 -18.75 -7.66
CA PRO A 40 17.02 -18.32 -6.30
C PRO A 40 17.72 -19.46 -5.57
N MET A 41 18.77 -19.13 -4.81
CA MET A 41 19.42 -20.09 -3.93
C MET A 41 18.36 -20.59 -2.95
N LYS A 42 18.12 -21.90 -2.93
CA LYS A 42 17.19 -22.51 -1.97
C LYS A 42 17.80 -22.44 -0.58
N HIS A 43 17.36 -21.52 0.23
CA HIS A 43 17.65 -21.54 1.65
C HIS A 43 16.84 -22.67 2.30
N SER A 44 17.50 -23.55 3.04
CA SER A 44 16.85 -24.58 3.86
C SER A 44 16.16 -24.00 5.09
N SER A 45 16.43 -22.74 5.40
CA SER A 45 15.90 -22.04 6.57
C SER A 45 14.44 -21.69 6.40
N ARG A 46 13.68 -22.01 7.44
CA ARG A 46 12.26 -21.64 7.56
C ARG A 46 12.14 -20.33 8.35
N VAL A 47 11.30 -19.44 7.87
CA VAL A 47 10.99 -18.16 8.53
C VAL A 47 9.51 -18.13 8.89
N VAL A 48 9.22 -17.74 10.11
CA VAL A 48 7.86 -17.54 10.61
C VAL A 48 7.63 -16.04 10.81
N ILE A 49 6.54 -15.54 10.24
CA ILE A 49 6.12 -14.14 10.37
C ILE A 49 4.76 -14.13 11.08
N ILE A 50 4.63 -13.29 12.07
CA ILE A 50 3.39 -13.11 12.83
C ILE A 50 2.78 -11.76 12.48
N GLY A 51 1.58 -11.80 11.94
CA GLY A 51 0.81 -10.63 11.48
C GLY A 51 0.95 -10.37 9.98
N SER A 52 -0.19 -10.28 9.31
CA SER A 52 -0.32 -10.03 7.86
C SER A 52 -0.66 -8.58 7.53
N GLY A 53 -0.25 -7.62 8.36
CA GLY A 53 -0.25 -6.22 7.99
C GLY A 53 0.74 -5.96 6.84
N VAL A 54 0.75 -4.73 6.30
CA VAL A 54 1.61 -4.35 5.15
C VAL A 54 3.07 -4.74 5.37
N GLY A 55 3.63 -4.47 6.57
CA GLY A 55 5.00 -4.83 6.90
C GLY A 55 5.24 -6.33 6.90
N GLY A 56 4.33 -7.13 7.48
CA GLY A 56 4.43 -8.59 7.48
C GLY A 56 4.36 -9.17 6.07
N LEU A 57 3.44 -8.68 5.25
CA LEU A 57 3.29 -9.10 3.85
C LEU A 57 4.50 -8.71 3.01
N ALA A 58 5.01 -7.49 3.16
CA ALA A 58 6.20 -7.03 2.45
C ALA A 58 7.43 -7.85 2.82
N THR A 59 7.65 -8.10 4.11
CA THR A 59 8.74 -8.94 4.61
C THR A 59 8.63 -10.37 4.07
N ALA A 60 7.42 -10.94 4.10
CA ALA A 60 7.15 -12.27 3.57
C ALA A 60 7.52 -12.38 2.09
N SER A 61 7.13 -11.37 1.30
CA SER A 61 7.40 -11.31 -0.14
C SER A 61 8.90 -11.27 -0.43
N ILE A 62 9.63 -10.37 0.24
CA ILE A 62 11.08 -10.22 0.04
C ILE A 62 11.83 -11.49 0.46
N LEU A 63 11.49 -12.09 1.59
CA LEU A 63 12.15 -13.31 2.07
C LEU A 63 11.83 -14.50 1.16
N ALA A 64 10.60 -14.62 0.68
CA ALA A 64 10.23 -15.65 -0.26
C ALA A 64 10.94 -15.48 -1.60
N GLN A 65 11.09 -14.25 -2.10
CA GLN A 65 11.87 -13.93 -3.28
C GLN A 65 13.35 -14.32 -3.10
N ALA A 66 13.90 -14.13 -1.91
CA ALA A 66 15.26 -14.57 -1.56
C ALA A 66 15.40 -16.09 -1.39
N GLY A 67 14.33 -16.87 -1.50
CA GLY A 67 14.33 -18.33 -1.48
C GLY A 67 14.10 -18.98 -0.11
N TYR A 68 13.73 -18.21 0.91
CA TYR A 68 13.35 -18.75 2.21
C TYR A 68 11.99 -19.44 2.17
N GLN A 69 11.79 -20.42 3.05
CA GLN A 69 10.47 -21.02 3.31
C GLN A 69 9.73 -20.14 4.31
N VAL A 70 8.79 -19.33 3.85
CA VAL A 70 8.06 -18.39 4.69
C VAL A 70 6.71 -18.94 5.11
N GLN A 71 6.42 -18.86 6.42
CA GLN A 71 5.10 -19.12 7.00
C GLN A 71 4.59 -17.84 7.65
N LEU A 72 3.39 -17.38 7.25
CA LEU A 72 2.76 -16.19 7.79
C LEU A 72 1.52 -16.61 8.61
N PHE A 73 1.42 -16.09 9.82
CA PHE A 73 0.30 -16.33 10.73
C PHE A 73 -0.46 -15.02 10.94
N GLU A 74 -1.78 -15.09 10.81
CA GLU A 74 -2.70 -13.97 11.06
C GLU A 74 -3.80 -14.42 12.03
N GLN A 75 -4.09 -13.57 13.03
CA GLN A 75 -5.13 -13.87 14.02
C GLN A 75 -6.54 -13.52 13.53
N ASN A 76 -6.65 -12.59 12.58
CA ASN A 76 -7.92 -12.14 12.02
C ASN A 76 -8.31 -12.98 10.80
N GLU A 77 -9.57 -12.91 10.41
CA GLU A 77 -10.08 -13.59 9.21
C GLU A 77 -9.59 -12.97 7.90
N GLN A 78 -9.13 -11.72 7.96
CA GLN A 78 -8.68 -10.95 6.80
C GLN A 78 -7.23 -10.51 6.96
N PHE A 79 -6.53 -10.49 5.83
CA PHE A 79 -5.18 -9.95 5.72
C PHE A 79 -5.20 -8.43 5.55
N GLY A 80 -4.01 -7.81 5.65
CA GLY A 80 -3.83 -6.38 5.40
C GLY A 80 -3.74 -5.53 6.67
N GLY A 81 -4.21 -6.04 7.81
CA GLY A 81 -4.18 -5.28 9.07
C GLY A 81 -4.95 -3.96 8.94
N ARG A 82 -4.27 -2.82 9.13
CA ARG A 82 -4.89 -1.49 8.98
C ARG A 82 -5.21 -1.10 7.52
N MET A 83 -4.76 -1.86 6.54
CA MET A 83 -5.11 -1.71 5.12
C MET A 83 -6.05 -2.84 4.65
N SER A 84 -6.77 -3.45 5.56
CA SER A 84 -7.80 -4.43 5.23
C SER A 84 -9.04 -3.75 4.63
N VAL A 85 -9.90 -4.58 4.07
CA VAL A 85 -11.13 -4.15 3.39
C VAL A 85 -12.34 -4.75 4.12
N LEU A 86 -13.37 -3.96 4.38
CA LEU A 86 -14.66 -4.43 4.85
C LEU A 86 -15.58 -4.61 3.66
N THR A 87 -16.11 -5.83 3.47
CA THR A 87 -17.16 -6.09 2.50
C THR A 87 -18.44 -6.47 3.25
N GLN A 88 -19.50 -5.67 3.07
CA GLN A 88 -20.79 -5.89 3.71
C GLN A 88 -21.91 -5.50 2.75
N ASP A 89 -22.91 -6.35 2.62
CA ASP A 89 -24.13 -6.12 1.81
C ASP A 89 -23.83 -5.71 0.34
N GLY A 90 -22.76 -6.24 -0.25
CA GLY A 90 -22.32 -5.93 -1.60
C GLY A 90 -21.50 -4.63 -1.74
N PHE A 91 -21.27 -3.91 -0.65
CA PHE A 91 -20.39 -2.74 -0.61
C PHE A 91 -19.02 -3.10 -0.09
N THR A 92 -18.01 -2.39 -0.58
CA THR A 92 -16.61 -2.56 -0.18
C THR A 92 -16.07 -1.24 0.34
N PHE A 93 -15.49 -1.27 1.55
CA PHE A 93 -14.93 -0.12 2.23
C PHE A 93 -13.48 -0.37 2.61
N ASP A 94 -12.60 0.57 2.28
CA ASP A 94 -11.24 0.56 2.79
C ASP A 94 -11.25 0.85 4.30
N MET A 95 -10.65 -0.04 5.09
CA MET A 95 -10.59 0.09 6.55
C MET A 95 -9.47 1.03 7.03
N GLY A 96 -8.67 1.54 6.13
CA GLY A 96 -7.50 2.36 6.40
C GLY A 96 -7.36 3.53 5.44
N PRO A 97 -6.12 3.86 5.05
CA PRO A 97 -5.87 4.96 4.13
C PRO A 97 -6.56 4.73 2.79
N SER A 98 -7.42 5.67 2.38
CA SER A 98 -8.07 5.65 1.07
C SER A 98 -7.28 6.40 0.00
N TRP A 99 -6.17 7.05 0.38
CA TRP A 99 -5.28 7.73 -0.53
C TRP A 99 -3.97 6.96 -0.72
N TYR A 100 -3.56 6.82 -1.97
CA TYR A 100 -2.27 6.24 -2.31
C TYR A 100 -1.18 7.31 -2.18
N LEU A 101 -0.56 7.35 -1.01
CA LEU A 101 0.52 8.27 -0.69
C LEU A 101 1.89 7.63 -0.96
N MET A 102 2.87 8.45 -1.33
CA MET A 102 4.26 8.04 -1.55
C MET A 102 4.41 6.90 -2.58
N PRO A 103 3.94 7.09 -3.82
CA PRO A 103 3.96 6.03 -4.85
C PRO A 103 5.36 5.48 -5.11
N ASP A 104 6.39 6.30 -5.04
CA ASP A 104 7.79 5.91 -5.23
C ASP A 104 8.28 4.85 -4.22
N ILE A 105 7.73 4.82 -3.00
CA ILE A 105 8.04 3.78 -2.00
C ILE A 105 7.46 2.43 -2.43
N PHE A 106 6.24 2.42 -2.96
CA PHE A 106 5.63 1.20 -3.49
C PHE A 106 6.34 0.72 -4.76
N GLU A 107 6.67 1.63 -5.67
CA GLU A 107 7.47 1.34 -6.88
C GLU A 107 8.81 0.70 -6.51
N HIS A 108 9.49 1.26 -5.51
CA HIS A 108 10.73 0.67 -4.98
C HIS A 108 10.51 -0.74 -4.44
N PHE A 109 9.45 -0.96 -3.66
CA PHE A 109 9.12 -2.30 -3.14
C PHE A 109 8.91 -3.31 -4.26
N PHE A 110 8.12 -2.99 -5.28
CA PHE A 110 7.93 -3.90 -6.42
C PHE A 110 9.23 -4.14 -7.20
N THR A 111 10.07 -3.12 -7.33
CA THR A 111 11.41 -3.26 -7.95
C THR A 111 12.30 -4.25 -7.17
N LEU A 112 12.26 -4.25 -5.83
CA LEU A 112 12.97 -5.24 -5.02
C LEU A 112 12.52 -6.67 -5.29
N LEU A 113 11.26 -6.85 -5.70
CA LEU A 113 10.71 -8.15 -6.09
C LEU A 113 10.97 -8.50 -7.56
N GLY A 114 11.61 -7.60 -8.34
CA GLY A 114 11.79 -7.77 -9.77
C GLY A 114 10.51 -7.56 -10.59
N GLU A 115 9.56 -6.84 -10.01
CA GLU A 115 8.23 -6.58 -10.56
C GLU A 115 8.03 -5.06 -10.78
N ARG A 116 6.96 -4.69 -11.47
CA ARG A 116 6.55 -3.30 -11.68
C ARG A 116 5.24 -3.05 -10.94
N ALA A 117 5.15 -1.95 -10.21
CA ALA A 117 3.92 -1.61 -9.47
C ALA A 117 2.69 -1.52 -10.39
N GLU A 118 2.86 -1.01 -11.60
CA GLU A 118 1.78 -0.85 -12.59
C GLU A 118 1.19 -2.15 -13.13
N ASP A 119 1.92 -3.28 -13.01
CA ASP A 119 1.42 -4.59 -13.39
C ASP A 119 0.44 -5.18 -12.34
N HIS A 120 0.45 -4.62 -11.13
CA HIS A 120 -0.35 -5.05 -9.99
C HIS A 120 -1.38 -4.02 -9.53
N LEU A 121 -1.14 -2.73 -9.79
CA LEU A 121 -1.95 -1.63 -9.28
C LEU A 121 -2.50 -0.77 -10.42
N VAL A 122 -3.81 -0.61 -10.47
CA VAL A 122 -4.48 0.33 -11.38
C VAL A 122 -4.75 1.62 -10.63
N LEU A 123 -3.85 2.60 -10.76
CA LEU A 123 -3.97 3.89 -10.10
C LEU A 123 -4.75 4.88 -10.96
N LYS A 124 -5.72 5.56 -10.36
CA LYS A 124 -6.51 6.61 -11.01
C LYS A 124 -6.29 7.94 -10.30
N LYS A 125 -5.77 8.92 -11.04
CA LYS A 125 -5.65 10.29 -10.52
C LYS A 125 -7.04 10.91 -10.42
N LEU A 126 -7.41 11.35 -9.21
CA LEU A 126 -8.69 11.99 -8.97
C LEU A 126 -8.66 13.47 -9.36
N LEU A 127 -9.74 13.96 -9.92
CA LEU A 127 -9.94 15.36 -10.25
C LEU A 127 -11.39 15.78 -9.92
N PRO A 128 -11.61 16.59 -8.92
CA PRO A 128 -10.64 17.13 -7.95
C PRO A 128 -10.03 16.03 -7.06
N SER A 129 -8.89 16.30 -6.44
CA SER A 129 -8.28 15.37 -5.48
C SER A 129 -9.19 15.16 -4.27
N TYR A 130 -9.77 16.25 -3.76
CA TYR A 130 -10.79 16.25 -2.73
C TYR A 130 -11.55 17.58 -2.73
N ARG A 131 -12.67 17.60 -2.02
CA ARG A 131 -13.56 18.76 -1.89
C ARG A 131 -13.71 19.13 -0.42
N VAL A 132 -13.55 20.40 -0.10
CA VAL A 132 -13.73 20.96 1.23
C VAL A 132 -15.07 21.69 1.28
N PHE A 133 -15.88 21.37 2.28
CA PHE A 133 -17.13 22.04 2.59
C PHE A 133 -16.94 22.88 3.84
N PHE A 134 -17.03 24.20 3.70
CA PHE A 134 -16.98 25.13 4.83
C PHE A 134 -18.39 25.26 5.43
N LYS A 135 -18.54 24.81 6.68
CA LYS A 135 -19.85 24.63 7.30
C LYS A 135 -20.68 25.92 7.41
N ASP A 136 -20.04 27.01 7.76
CA ASP A 136 -20.74 28.25 8.12
C ASP A 136 -20.83 29.27 6.96
N GLU A 137 -20.10 29.06 5.88
CA GLU A 137 -19.98 29.99 4.76
C GLU A 137 -20.71 29.51 3.50
N GLY A 138 -21.21 28.28 3.48
CA GLY A 138 -21.80 27.68 2.29
C GLY A 138 -20.83 27.52 1.12
N VAL A 139 -19.54 27.72 1.37
CA VAL A 139 -18.48 27.69 0.37
C VAL A 139 -18.04 26.24 0.16
N ILE A 140 -17.86 25.87 -1.10
CA ILE A 140 -17.31 24.58 -1.53
C ILE A 140 -16.03 24.85 -2.30
N GLN A 141 -14.92 24.26 -1.84
CA GLN A 141 -13.62 24.40 -2.48
C GLN A 141 -13.11 23.06 -3.01
N ASP A 142 -12.91 22.98 -4.31
CA ASP A 142 -12.22 21.85 -4.94
C ASP A 142 -10.71 22.04 -4.88
N ILE A 143 -10.03 21.03 -4.35
CA ILE A 143 -8.57 20.96 -4.34
C ILE A 143 -8.12 20.09 -5.52
N VAL A 144 -7.46 20.72 -6.45
CA VAL A 144 -6.97 20.07 -7.68
C VAL A 144 -5.46 19.80 -7.56
N PRO A 145 -4.96 18.74 -8.20
CA PRO A 145 -3.53 18.40 -8.17
C PRO A 145 -2.72 19.24 -9.17
N ASP A 146 -2.97 20.55 -9.18
CA ASP A 146 -2.32 21.55 -10.01
C ASP A 146 -1.99 22.75 -9.13
N VAL A 147 -0.70 22.98 -8.92
CA VAL A 147 -0.22 23.99 -7.98
C VAL A 147 -0.65 25.39 -8.37
N GLU A 148 -0.64 25.73 -9.67
CA GLU A 148 -1.00 27.08 -10.12
C GLU A 148 -2.50 27.33 -9.95
N LYS A 149 -3.34 26.35 -10.26
CA LYS A 149 -4.79 26.45 -10.00
C LYS A 149 -5.09 26.50 -8.51
N ALA A 150 -4.37 25.73 -7.69
CA ALA A 150 -4.51 25.81 -6.24
C ALA A 150 -4.12 27.22 -5.72
N LYS A 151 -3.00 27.78 -6.17
CA LYS A 151 -2.57 29.13 -5.84
C LYS A 151 -3.62 30.18 -6.21
N GLN A 152 -4.21 30.09 -7.40
CA GLN A 152 -5.27 30.99 -7.85
C GLN A 152 -6.53 30.88 -6.97
N ALA A 153 -6.93 29.67 -6.63
CA ALA A 153 -8.08 29.43 -5.77
C ALA A 153 -7.86 30.01 -4.36
N PHE A 154 -6.71 29.77 -3.75
CA PHE A 154 -6.39 30.31 -2.43
C PHE A 154 -6.27 31.85 -2.45
N GLU A 155 -5.65 32.42 -3.47
CA GLU A 155 -5.54 33.88 -3.62
C GLU A 155 -6.90 34.58 -3.74
N GLY A 156 -7.90 33.87 -4.30
CA GLY A 156 -9.28 34.36 -4.37
C GLY A 156 -9.97 34.43 -2.99
N TYR A 157 -9.51 33.63 -2.03
CA TYR A 157 -10.03 33.67 -0.65
C TYR A 157 -9.33 34.74 0.21
N GLU A 158 -8.01 34.75 0.15
CA GLU A 158 -7.19 35.64 0.95
C GLU A 158 -6.03 36.19 0.12
N PRO A 159 -5.99 37.48 -0.12
CA PRO A 159 -4.85 38.10 -0.81
C PRO A 159 -3.52 37.77 -0.16
N GLY A 160 -2.55 37.32 -0.95
CA GLY A 160 -1.22 36.92 -0.51
C GLY A 160 -1.13 35.44 -0.08
N SER A 161 -2.22 34.67 -0.12
CA SER A 161 -2.20 33.24 0.24
C SER A 161 -1.51 32.37 -0.79
N ALA A 162 -1.49 32.75 -2.07
CA ALA A 162 -0.72 32.05 -3.08
C ALA A 162 0.76 31.92 -2.74
N LYS A 163 1.35 33.02 -2.25
CA LYS A 163 2.77 33.04 -1.79
C LYS A 163 2.98 32.20 -0.54
N LYS A 164 2.01 32.22 0.39
CA LYS A 164 2.06 31.37 1.59
C LYS A 164 2.02 29.88 1.21
N LEU A 165 1.13 29.50 0.28
CA LEU A 165 1.03 28.14 -0.24
C LEU A 165 2.32 27.68 -0.91
N GLU A 166 2.91 28.50 -1.76
CA GLU A 166 4.18 28.20 -2.43
C GLU A 166 5.31 27.92 -1.44
N ARG A 167 5.43 28.76 -0.42
CA ARG A 167 6.40 28.56 0.68
C ARG A 167 6.12 27.25 1.42
N TYR A 168 4.87 26.97 1.76
CA TYR A 168 4.47 25.73 2.42
C TYR A 168 4.85 24.51 1.59
N LEU A 169 4.52 24.49 0.31
CA LEU A 169 4.83 23.38 -0.59
C LEU A 169 6.34 23.18 -0.76
N SER A 170 7.12 24.26 -0.81
CA SER A 170 8.58 24.18 -0.87
C SER A 170 9.16 23.52 0.38
N ILE A 171 8.70 23.90 1.56
CA ILE A 171 9.14 23.30 2.84
C ILE A 171 8.70 21.83 2.91
N ALA A 172 7.46 21.53 2.53
CA ALA A 172 6.92 20.18 2.52
C ALA A 172 7.73 19.27 1.59
N LYS A 173 8.11 19.75 0.40
CA LYS A 173 8.97 19.03 -0.53
C LYS A 173 10.35 18.72 0.07
N GLN A 174 10.99 19.71 0.69
CA GLN A 174 12.28 19.48 1.35
C GLN A 174 12.18 18.47 2.49
N ALA A 175 11.14 18.58 3.33
CA ALA A 175 10.90 17.64 4.41
C ALA A 175 10.68 16.20 3.87
N TYR A 176 9.95 16.07 2.77
CA TYR A 176 9.72 14.78 2.12
C TYR A 176 11.03 14.14 1.63
N GLU A 177 11.86 14.89 0.89
CA GLU A 177 13.13 14.37 0.37
C GLU A 177 14.09 13.98 1.49
N ILE A 178 14.22 14.81 2.54
CA ILE A 178 15.03 14.46 3.71
C ILE A 178 14.49 13.21 4.41
N SER A 179 13.17 13.11 4.59
CA SER A 179 12.55 11.94 5.23
C SER A 179 12.79 10.67 4.44
N LYS A 180 12.67 10.75 3.11
CA LYS A 180 12.91 9.62 2.22
C LYS A 180 14.36 9.12 2.30
N GLU A 181 15.32 10.03 2.16
CA GLU A 181 16.74 9.67 2.10
C GLU A 181 17.34 9.30 3.46
N SER A 182 16.92 10.01 4.52
CA SER A 182 17.58 9.92 5.82
C SER A 182 16.83 9.09 6.86
N PHE A 183 15.56 8.81 6.66
CA PHE A 183 14.71 8.16 7.66
C PHE A 183 14.08 6.87 7.16
N LEU A 184 13.42 6.87 6.01
CA LEU A 184 12.67 5.72 5.53
C LEU A 184 13.56 4.58 5.03
N TYR A 185 14.73 4.90 4.50
CA TYR A 185 15.69 3.91 3.96
C TYR A 185 16.89 3.64 4.88
N ARG A 186 16.93 4.24 6.07
CA ARG A 186 17.95 3.90 7.06
C ARG A 186 17.50 2.73 7.92
N ASN A 187 18.31 1.67 7.90
CA ASN A 187 18.29 0.60 8.87
C ASN A 187 19.07 0.99 10.12
#